data_f8aef755691184eec84849cfccbdfe3a
#
_entry.id   f8aef755691184eec84849cfccbdfe3a
#
_cell.length_a   1.000
_cell.length_b   1.000
_cell.length_c   1.000
_cell.angle_alpha   90.00
_cell.angle_beta   90.00
_cell.angle_gamma   90.00
#
_symmetry.space_group_name_H-M   'P 1'
#
loop_
_entity.id
_entity.type
_entity.pdbx_description
1 polymer ?
#
loop_
_entity_poly.entity_id
_entity_poly.type
_entity_poly.pdbx_seq_one_letter_code
_entity_poly.pdbx_strand_id
1 'polypeptide(L)'
;MVKTIVAFIIVFGILVVVHEFGHFYFAKRSGILVREFSIGMGPKIFWTRKNGTLYTIRILPLGGYVRMAGAAEDEDDQLQPGTPISIMMGDSGKVTRINASDQTTLFNGIPVIVTESDLVDQLVIKGYENGDESVVKTYAVDHDATIIEKDGTEVLIAPRDVQFQSATLWHRILTNFAGPLNNFILAWLVFAIMGFAMGGVASNSNAISGVLANTPAQSAGLKSGDRIVSVNDKDTNSWTAVTSAITSDTHGDITLGIKRGQKTVKHVKITPQVKNVSGSKTRTVGIKRGIDTGFFAKLFGGFWNTTVLLFAALGHLFTHFSLNDLGGPVAIYANTATATQAGWSGILYWLGFLSLNLGIVNLLPIPALDGGKLVLNVIEAIRRKPLSQQTEGVVTIIGFGFVLFLMILVTWNDIMRYFVH
;
A
#
# COMPACT_ATOMS: atom_id res chain seq x y z
N MET A 1 -16.72 -19.39 -4.31
CA MET A 1 -15.25 -19.51 -4.32
C MET A 1 -14.62 -18.80 -5.52
N VAL A 2 -14.90 -19.17 -6.77
CA VAL A 2 -14.30 -18.53 -7.98
C VAL A 2 -14.51 -17.02 -8.02
N LYS A 3 -15.73 -16.52 -7.78
CA LYS A 3 -16.02 -15.07 -7.74
C LYS A 3 -15.17 -14.32 -6.71
N THR A 4 -14.95 -14.92 -5.54
CA THR A 4 -14.12 -14.34 -4.48
C THR A 4 -12.65 -14.25 -4.89
N ILE A 5 -12.11 -15.32 -5.50
CA ILE A 5 -10.72 -15.34 -5.97
C ILE A 5 -10.51 -14.29 -7.05
N VAL A 6 -11.42 -14.21 -8.03
CA VAL A 6 -11.36 -13.20 -9.09
C VAL A 6 -11.45 -11.78 -8.51
N ALA A 7 -12.39 -11.53 -7.59
CA ALA A 7 -12.51 -10.23 -6.93
C ALA A 7 -11.25 -9.89 -6.11
N PHE A 8 -10.68 -10.85 -5.40
CA PHE A 8 -9.44 -10.68 -4.66
C PHE A 8 -8.29 -10.27 -5.58
N ILE A 9 -8.08 -11.00 -6.69
CA ILE A 9 -7.02 -10.69 -7.65
C ILE A 9 -7.22 -9.31 -8.27
N ILE A 10 -8.46 -8.94 -8.64
CA ILE A 10 -8.75 -7.63 -9.23
C ILE A 10 -8.52 -6.52 -8.21
N VAL A 11 -9.06 -6.64 -7.00
CA VAL A 11 -8.92 -5.61 -5.95
C VAL A 11 -7.45 -5.41 -5.60
N PHE A 12 -6.71 -6.50 -5.32
CA PHE A 12 -5.28 -6.41 -5.01
C PHE A 12 -4.45 -5.92 -6.19
N GLY A 13 -4.74 -6.38 -7.39
CA GLY A 13 -4.07 -5.92 -8.59
C GLY A 13 -4.20 -4.41 -8.78
N ILE A 14 -5.42 -3.86 -8.63
CA ILE A 14 -5.65 -2.42 -8.72
C ILE A 14 -4.89 -1.66 -7.63
N LEU A 15 -4.97 -2.13 -6.37
CA LEU A 15 -4.28 -1.51 -5.23
C LEU A 15 -2.78 -1.39 -5.45
N VAL A 16 -2.15 -2.50 -5.84
CA VAL A 16 -0.71 -2.58 -6.08
C VAL A 16 -0.31 -1.72 -7.27
N VAL A 17 -1.00 -1.88 -8.42
CA VAL A 17 -0.66 -1.11 -9.63
C VAL A 17 -0.76 0.39 -9.39
N VAL A 18 -1.80 0.86 -8.70
CA VAL A 18 -1.99 2.29 -8.41
C VAL A 18 -0.92 2.79 -7.44
N HIS A 19 -0.56 2.01 -6.44
CA HIS A 19 0.50 2.32 -5.48
C HIS A 19 1.86 2.44 -6.19
N GLU A 20 2.28 1.39 -6.88
CA GLU A 20 3.56 1.35 -7.60
C GLU A 20 3.64 2.40 -8.71
N PHE A 21 2.52 2.67 -9.38
CA PHE A 21 2.45 3.73 -10.38
C PHE A 21 2.76 5.11 -9.79
N GLY A 22 2.43 5.37 -8.53
CA GLY A 22 2.82 6.58 -7.82
C GLY A 22 4.34 6.74 -7.79
N HIS A 23 5.04 5.75 -7.27
CA HIS A 23 6.51 5.74 -7.22
C HIS A 23 7.12 5.87 -8.61
N PHE A 24 6.64 5.07 -9.56
CA PHE A 24 7.07 5.09 -10.95
C PHE A 24 6.96 6.48 -11.59
N TYR A 25 5.78 7.09 -11.50
CA TYR A 25 5.51 8.37 -12.14
C TYR A 25 6.42 9.48 -11.59
N PHE A 26 6.53 9.58 -10.27
CA PHE A 26 7.34 10.61 -9.64
C PHE A 26 8.84 10.35 -9.80
N ALA A 27 9.31 9.11 -9.79
CA ALA A 27 10.70 8.76 -10.10
C ALA A 27 11.07 9.22 -11.51
N LYS A 28 10.29 8.84 -12.52
CA LYS A 28 10.52 9.26 -13.92
C LYS A 28 10.47 10.77 -14.10
N ARG A 29 9.53 11.45 -13.41
CA ARG A 29 9.40 12.91 -13.44
C ARG A 29 10.59 13.63 -12.77
N SER A 30 11.25 12.97 -11.85
CA SER A 30 12.41 13.46 -11.10
C SER A 30 13.75 13.14 -11.77
N GLY A 31 13.75 12.55 -12.98
CA GLY A 31 14.97 12.15 -13.69
C GLY A 31 15.60 10.87 -13.15
N ILE A 32 14.92 10.15 -12.23
CA ILE A 32 15.42 8.88 -11.68
C ILE A 32 15.16 7.77 -12.70
N LEU A 33 16.17 6.99 -13.02
CA LEU A 33 16.04 5.82 -13.88
C LEU A 33 15.23 4.73 -13.18
N VAL A 34 14.09 4.39 -13.76
CA VAL A 34 13.33 3.21 -13.35
C VAL A 34 13.69 2.05 -14.26
N ARG A 35 14.40 1.07 -13.72
CA ARG A 35 14.85 -0.14 -14.44
C ARG A 35 13.72 -1.12 -14.68
N GLU A 36 12.92 -1.39 -13.66
CA GLU A 36 11.79 -2.30 -13.76
C GLU A 36 10.55 -1.76 -13.03
N PHE A 37 9.39 -1.93 -13.67
CA PHE A 37 8.05 -1.77 -13.08
C PHE A 37 7.37 -3.13 -13.11
N SER A 38 7.18 -3.73 -11.94
CA SER A 38 6.65 -5.09 -11.83
C SER A 38 5.28 -5.13 -11.16
N ILE A 39 4.37 -5.87 -11.79
CA ILE A 39 3.09 -6.27 -11.20
C ILE A 39 3.22 -7.73 -10.78
N GLY A 40 3.14 -8.00 -9.47
CA GLY A 40 3.35 -9.32 -8.91
C GLY A 40 4.80 -9.63 -8.58
N MET A 41 5.03 -10.83 -8.08
CA MET A 41 6.33 -11.38 -7.68
C MET A 41 6.58 -12.76 -8.31
N GLY A 42 7.82 -13.25 -8.26
CA GLY A 42 8.22 -14.55 -8.77
C GLY A 42 8.56 -14.52 -10.27
N PRO A 43 8.46 -15.67 -10.97
CA PRO A 43 8.80 -15.79 -12.41
C PRO A 43 7.97 -14.85 -13.30
N LYS A 44 8.61 -14.32 -14.35
CA LYS A 44 8.00 -13.42 -15.34
C LYS A 44 7.05 -14.23 -16.24
N ILE A 45 5.79 -13.80 -16.36
CA ILE A 45 4.80 -14.35 -17.33
C ILE A 45 4.83 -13.54 -18.63
N PHE A 46 4.89 -12.21 -18.47
CA PHE A 46 4.91 -11.27 -19.58
C PHE A 46 5.89 -10.14 -19.27
N TRP A 47 6.61 -9.68 -20.29
CA TRP A 47 7.49 -8.52 -20.16
C TRP A 47 7.56 -7.74 -21.48
N THR A 48 7.76 -6.44 -21.36
CA THR A 48 8.01 -5.54 -22.48
C THR A 48 8.91 -4.41 -22.04
N ARG A 49 9.74 -3.89 -22.93
CA ARG A 49 10.61 -2.75 -22.66
C ARG A 49 10.13 -1.52 -23.38
N LYS A 50 10.04 -0.39 -22.67
CA LYS A 50 9.69 0.88 -23.26
C LYS A 50 10.40 2.02 -22.52
N ASN A 51 11.05 2.93 -23.26
CA ASN A 51 11.72 4.11 -22.68
C ASN A 51 12.69 3.78 -21.52
N GLY A 52 13.52 2.75 -21.71
CA GLY A 52 14.52 2.32 -20.73
C GLY A 52 13.96 1.55 -19.52
N THR A 53 12.66 1.38 -19.39
CA THR A 53 12.02 0.64 -18.30
C THR A 53 11.51 -0.71 -18.80
N LEU A 54 11.80 -1.76 -18.04
CA LEU A 54 11.24 -3.10 -18.22
C LEU A 54 9.91 -3.18 -17.46
N TYR A 55 8.81 -3.44 -18.16
CA TYR A 55 7.50 -3.69 -17.56
C TYR A 55 7.27 -5.18 -17.48
N THR A 56 6.95 -5.70 -16.30
CA THR A 56 6.76 -7.14 -16.08
C THR A 56 5.45 -7.44 -15.39
N ILE A 57 4.86 -8.58 -15.77
CA ILE A 57 3.77 -9.23 -15.04
C ILE A 57 4.32 -10.57 -14.55
N ARG A 58 4.20 -10.83 -13.25
CA ARG A 58 4.75 -12.01 -12.59
C ARG A 58 3.65 -12.93 -12.07
N ILE A 59 3.99 -14.19 -11.82
CA ILE A 59 2.99 -15.25 -11.54
C ILE A 59 2.21 -15.05 -10.24
N LEU A 60 2.84 -14.51 -9.21
CA LEU A 60 2.21 -14.30 -7.90
C LEU A 60 1.61 -12.89 -7.85
N PRO A 61 0.28 -12.73 -7.80
CA PRO A 61 -0.37 -11.42 -7.74
C PRO A 61 -0.29 -10.81 -6.32
N LEU A 62 0.81 -11.04 -5.63
CA LEU A 62 1.07 -10.55 -4.28
C LEU A 62 2.10 -9.43 -4.35
N GLY A 63 1.62 -8.18 -4.35
CA GLY A 63 2.49 -7.02 -4.40
C GLY A 63 2.93 -6.63 -5.82
N GLY A 64 3.90 -5.75 -5.87
CA GLY A 64 4.59 -5.25 -7.04
C GLY A 64 5.83 -4.51 -6.57
N TYR A 65 6.61 -3.98 -7.47
CA TYR A 65 7.74 -3.13 -7.12
C TYR A 65 8.17 -2.23 -8.28
N VAL A 66 8.79 -1.13 -7.91
CA VAL A 66 9.49 -0.22 -8.83
C VAL A 66 10.97 -0.28 -8.50
N ARG A 67 11.77 -0.91 -9.36
CA ARG A 67 13.23 -0.96 -9.21
C ARG A 67 13.83 0.33 -9.76
N MET A 68 14.25 1.20 -8.85
CA MET A 68 14.90 2.47 -9.17
C MET A 68 16.41 2.31 -9.07
N ALA A 69 17.14 2.84 -10.04
CA ALA A 69 18.60 2.79 -10.04
C ALA A 69 19.20 3.49 -8.80
N GLY A 70 20.20 2.90 -8.19
CA GLY A 70 20.88 3.42 -6.99
C GLY A 70 20.04 3.40 -5.71
N ALA A 71 18.88 2.70 -5.68
CA ALA A 71 18.21 2.35 -4.45
C ALA A 71 18.97 1.20 -3.73
N ALA A 72 18.77 1.04 -2.42
CA ALA A 72 19.47 0.05 -1.60
C ALA A 72 19.38 -1.41 -2.09
N GLU A 73 18.46 -1.69 -2.99
CA GLU A 73 18.20 -3.01 -3.59
C GLU A 73 19.04 -3.26 -4.86
N ASP A 74 19.84 -2.26 -5.30
CA ASP A 74 20.57 -2.26 -6.57
C ASP A 74 22.10 -2.36 -6.39
N GLU A 75 22.59 -2.82 -5.24
CA GLU A 75 24.01 -2.86 -4.93
C GLU A 75 24.84 -3.84 -5.78
N ASP A 76 24.22 -4.76 -6.52
CA ASP A 76 24.91 -5.82 -7.28
C ASP A 76 25.38 -5.41 -8.70
N ASP A 77 25.28 -4.13 -9.07
CA ASP A 77 25.56 -3.69 -10.45
C ASP A 77 27.04 -3.51 -10.79
N GLN A 78 27.93 -3.65 -9.84
CA GLN A 78 29.37 -3.61 -10.13
C GLN A 78 29.87 -4.97 -10.61
N LEU A 79 30.42 -4.99 -11.82
CA LEU A 79 31.11 -6.15 -12.34
C LEU A 79 32.34 -6.41 -11.46
N GLN A 80 32.34 -7.52 -10.73
CA GLN A 80 33.43 -7.89 -9.86
C GLN A 80 34.69 -8.25 -10.68
N PRO A 81 35.91 -7.99 -10.18
CA PRO A 81 37.13 -8.48 -10.81
C PRO A 81 37.07 -9.99 -11.01
N GLY A 82 37.51 -10.45 -12.19
CA GLY A 82 37.45 -11.86 -12.61
C GLY A 82 36.13 -12.28 -13.28
N THR A 83 35.12 -11.41 -13.33
CA THR A 83 33.86 -11.73 -14.02
C THR A 83 34.07 -11.80 -15.53
N PRO A 84 33.75 -12.93 -16.19
CA PRO A 84 33.75 -12.99 -17.64
C PRO A 84 32.51 -12.28 -18.19
N ILE A 85 32.70 -11.37 -19.13
CA ILE A 85 31.65 -10.65 -19.82
C ILE A 85 31.87 -10.67 -21.33
N SER A 86 30.81 -10.35 -22.09
CA SER A 86 30.95 -10.00 -23.51
C SER A 86 30.46 -8.58 -23.72
N ILE A 87 31.22 -7.76 -24.43
CA ILE A 87 30.90 -6.36 -24.69
C ILE A 87 30.63 -6.13 -26.19
N MET A 88 29.66 -5.27 -26.50
CA MET A 88 29.38 -4.80 -27.85
C MET A 88 29.74 -3.33 -27.96
N MET A 89 30.54 -3.00 -28.96
CA MET A 89 30.93 -1.62 -29.27
C MET A 89 29.89 -0.99 -30.19
N GLY A 90 29.51 0.25 -29.90
CA GLY A 90 28.69 1.06 -30.80
C GLY A 90 29.53 1.83 -31.80
N ASP A 91 28.89 2.55 -32.72
CA ASP A 91 29.54 3.35 -33.77
C ASP A 91 30.41 4.49 -33.21
N SER A 92 30.15 4.92 -31.99
CA SER A 92 30.95 5.93 -31.26
C SER A 92 32.24 5.38 -30.67
N GLY A 93 32.53 4.08 -30.81
CA GLY A 93 33.67 3.43 -30.16
C GLY A 93 33.51 3.26 -28.64
N LYS A 94 32.29 3.38 -28.12
CA LYS A 94 31.96 3.10 -26.73
C LYS A 94 31.18 1.78 -26.62
N VAL A 95 31.26 1.15 -25.45
CA VAL A 95 30.46 -0.05 -25.14
C VAL A 95 29.01 0.36 -24.97
N THR A 96 28.14 -0.25 -25.76
CA THR A 96 26.68 0.00 -25.72
C THR A 96 25.90 -1.15 -25.08
N ARG A 97 26.51 -2.34 -25.03
CA ARG A 97 25.86 -3.52 -24.47
C ARG A 97 26.85 -4.42 -23.76
N ILE A 98 26.51 -4.86 -22.58
CA ILE A 98 27.35 -5.72 -21.73
C ILE A 98 26.55 -6.99 -21.43
N ASN A 99 27.13 -8.16 -21.64
CA ASN A 99 26.54 -9.43 -21.21
C ASN A 99 27.34 -9.98 -20.05
N ALA A 100 26.76 -9.97 -18.86
CA ALA A 100 27.30 -10.55 -17.63
C ALA A 100 26.57 -11.84 -17.22
N SER A 101 25.71 -12.37 -18.10
CA SER A 101 25.01 -13.64 -17.88
C SER A 101 25.82 -14.83 -18.36
N ASP A 102 25.48 -16.02 -17.88
CA ASP A 102 26.10 -17.29 -18.32
C ASP A 102 25.69 -17.69 -19.76
N GLN A 103 24.78 -16.94 -20.41
CA GLN A 103 24.34 -17.21 -21.77
C GLN A 103 25.28 -16.55 -22.78
N THR A 104 26.20 -17.31 -23.32
CA THR A 104 27.27 -16.81 -24.22
C THR A 104 26.81 -16.47 -25.64
N THR A 105 25.59 -16.84 -26.05
CA THR A 105 25.11 -16.75 -27.44
C THR A 105 24.16 -15.59 -27.71
N LEU A 106 23.96 -14.67 -26.77
CA LEU A 106 22.97 -13.58 -26.92
C LEU A 106 23.34 -12.54 -27.98
N PHE A 107 24.65 -12.32 -28.23
CA PHE A 107 25.19 -11.51 -29.30
C PHE A 107 26.67 -11.80 -29.54
N ASN A 108 27.17 -11.45 -30.73
CA ASN A 108 28.60 -11.53 -31.03
C ASN A 108 29.32 -10.32 -30.39
N GLY A 109 29.91 -10.54 -29.22
CA GLY A 109 30.63 -9.51 -28.49
C GLY A 109 32.11 -9.87 -28.34
N ILE A 110 32.89 -8.89 -27.89
CA ILE A 110 34.27 -9.07 -27.52
C ILE A 110 34.30 -9.69 -26.11
N PRO A 111 34.83 -10.88 -25.90
CA PRO A 111 34.96 -11.46 -24.59
C PRO A 111 36.05 -10.75 -23.78
N VAL A 112 35.70 -10.34 -22.54
CA VAL A 112 36.58 -9.61 -21.62
C VAL A 112 36.47 -10.23 -20.24
N ILE A 113 37.61 -10.47 -19.59
CA ILE A 113 37.67 -10.80 -18.16
C ILE A 113 37.91 -9.48 -17.42
N VAL A 114 36.95 -9.07 -16.62
CA VAL A 114 36.97 -7.77 -15.91
C VAL A 114 38.09 -7.76 -14.87
N THR A 115 38.89 -6.72 -14.88
CA THR A 115 39.90 -6.45 -13.81
C THR A 115 39.40 -5.31 -12.91
N GLU A 116 38.71 -4.33 -13.49
CA GLU A 116 38.15 -3.18 -12.80
C GLU A 116 36.95 -2.65 -13.62
N SER A 117 35.87 -2.22 -12.96
CA SER A 117 34.76 -1.55 -13.63
C SER A 117 34.23 -0.42 -12.78
N ASP A 118 33.84 0.66 -13.44
CA ASP A 118 33.10 1.77 -12.87
C ASP A 118 32.01 2.20 -13.86
N LEU A 119 30.80 1.67 -13.63
CA LEU A 119 29.62 1.96 -14.44
C LEU A 119 28.77 3.10 -13.85
N VAL A 120 29.29 3.76 -12.80
CA VAL A 120 28.58 4.82 -12.07
C VAL A 120 29.19 6.19 -12.37
N ASP A 121 30.49 6.35 -12.17
CA ASP A 121 31.17 7.66 -12.25
C ASP A 121 31.98 7.81 -13.53
N GLN A 122 32.92 6.91 -13.77
CA GLN A 122 33.87 7.03 -14.88
C GLN A 122 33.36 6.43 -16.19
N LEU A 123 32.36 5.54 -16.12
CA LEU A 123 31.80 4.79 -17.23
C LEU A 123 32.89 4.07 -18.03
N VAL A 124 33.66 3.23 -17.33
CA VAL A 124 34.75 2.46 -17.90
C VAL A 124 34.73 1.01 -17.44
N ILE A 125 35.20 0.12 -18.32
CA ILE A 125 35.52 -1.27 -18.01
C ILE A 125 36.97 -1.50 -18.38
N LYS A 126 37.73 -2.06 -17.48
CA LYS A 126 39.12 -2.55 -17.73
C LYS A 126 39.13 -4.06 -17.65
N GLY A 127 39.88 -4.70 -18.53
CA GLY A 127 39.95 -6.17 -18.51
C GLY A 127 40.87 -6.73 -19.60
N TYR A 128 40.97 -8.04 -19.54
CA TYR A 128 41.75 -8.86 -20.50
C TYR A 128 40.83 -9.27 -21.65
N GLU A 129 41.20 -8.89 -22.88
CA GLU A 129 40.46 -9.23 -24.09
C GLU A 129 40.85 -10.64 -24.57
N ASN A 130 39.87 -11.45 -24.93
CA ASN A 130 40.05 -12.81 -25.48
C ASN A 130 40.95 -13.75 -24.62
N GLY A 131 41.06 -13.48 -23.32
CA GLY A 131 41.89 -14.24 -22.41
C GLY A 131 43.37 -13.91 -22.47
N ASP A 132 43.81 -12.84 -23.16
CA ASP A 132 45.18 -12.37 -23.18
C ASP A 132 45.46 -11.51 -21.93
N GLU A 133 46.04 -12.13 -20.92
CA GLU A 133 46.40 -11.47 -19.65
C GLU A 133 47.64 -10.56 -19.75
N SER A 134 48.27 -10.47 -20.92
CA SER A 134 49.48 -9.64 -21.09
C SER A 134 49.18 -8.16 -21.12
N VAL A 135 47.99 -7.76 -21.55
CA VAL A 135 47.56 -6.34 -21.72
C VAL A 135 46.20 -6.10 -21.17
N VAL A 136 46.08 -5.20 -20.19
CA VAL A 136 44.79 -4.67 -19.72
C VAL A 136 44.31 -3.62 -20.69
N LYS A 137 43.16 -3.84 -21.32
CA LYS A 137 42.49 -2.83 -22.17
C LYS A 137 41.42 -2.06 -21.37
N THR A 138 41.26 -0.79 -21.73
CA THR A 138 40.24 0.09 -21.15
C THR A 138 39.17 0.41 -22.20
N TYR A 139 37.91 0.16 -21.85
CA TYR A 139 36.76 0.41 -22.70
C TYR A 139 35.89 1.50 -22.08
N ALA A 140 35.68 2.60 -22.79
CA ALA A 140 34.68 3.58 -22.41
C ALA A 140 33.28 3.02 -22.62
N VAL A 141 32.37 3.23 -21.66
CA VAL A 141 31.01 2.75 -21.71
C VAL A 141 30.09 3.93 -22.04
N ASP A 142 29.07 3.67 -22.87
CA ASP A 142 28.06 4.68 -23.20
C ASP A 142 27.14 4.91 -22.00
N HIS A 143 26.69 6.16 -21.81
CA HIS A 143 25.78 6.51 -20.71
C HIS A 143 24.49 5.69 -20.73
N ASP A 144 23.98 5.37 -21.93
CA ASP A 144 22.73 4.62 -22.12
C ASP A 144 22.99 3.15 -22.46
N ALA A 145 24.19 2.63 -22.11
CA ALA A 145 24.51 1.23 -22.30
C ALA A 145 23.58 0.32 -21.52
N THR A 146 23.38 -0.91 -22.03
CA THR A 146 22.61 -1.94 -21.33
C THR A 146 23.54 -3.01 -20.78
N ILE A 147 23.12 -3.60 -19.65
CA ILE A 147 23.74 -4.79 -19.06
C ILE A 147 22.73 -5.92 -18.98
N ILE A 148 23.14 -7.12 -19.39
CA ILE A 148 22.36 -8.35 -19.22
C ILE A 148 22.84 -8.97 -17.92
N GLU A 149 21.96 -8.98 -16.91
CA GLU A 149 22.22 -9.53 -15.59
C GLU A 149 22.27 -11.08 -15.62
N LYS A 150 22.72 -11.71 -14.53
CA LYS A 150 22.85 -13.18 -14.41
C LYS A 150 21.54 -13.93 -14.70
N ASP A 151 20.40 -13.34 -14.36
CA ASP A 151 19.06 -13.90 -14.64
C ASP A 151 18.62 -13.77 -16.11
N GLY A 152 19.45 -13.17 -16.97
CA GLY A 152 19.16 -12.88 -18.38
C GLY A 152 18.33 -11.61 -18.58
N THR A 153 18.03 -10.85 -17.54
CA THR A 153 17.33 -9.56 -17.65
C THR A 153 18.30 -8.51 -18.18
N GLU A 154 17.92 -7.87 -19.26
CA GLU A 154 18.69 -6.75 -19.79
C GLU A 154 18.11 -5.44 -19.26
N VAL A 155 18.94 -4.62 -18.62
CA VAL A 155 18.58 -3.32 -18.03
C VAL A 155 19.58 -2.25 -18.48
N LEU A 156 19.19 -0.96 -18.35
CA LEU A 156 20.18 0.13 -18.52
C LEU A 156 21.17 0.12 -17.34
N ILE A 157 22.42 0.44 -17.62
CA ILE A 157 23.35 0.80 -16.54
C ILE A 157 22.82 2.04 -15.79
N ALA A 158 23.37 2.32 -14.63
CA ALA A 158 22.89 3.43 -13.80
C ALA A 158 24.03 4.42 -13.48
N PRO A 159 24.38 5.30 -14.42
CA PRO A 159 25.27 6.41 -14.11
C PRO A 159 24.75 7.24 -12.94
N ARG A 160 25.65 7.92 -12.23
CA ARG A 160 25.34 8.63 -10.98
C ARG A 160 24.19 9.63 -11.12
N ASP A 161 24.11 10.34 -12.23
CA ASP A 161 23.13 11.39 -12.48
C ASP A 161 21.69 10.91 -12.57
N VAL A 162 21.47 9.62 -12.92
CA VAL A 162 20.12 9.00 -13.00
C VAL A 162 19.77 8.16 -11.77
N GLN A 163 20.64 8.10 -10.76
CA GLN A 163 20.39 7.32 -9.54
C GLN A 163 19.44 8.02 -8.58
N PHE A 164 18.66 7.24 -7.84
CA PHE A 164 17.73 7.72 -6.81
C PHE A 164 18.43 8.61 -5.77
N GLN A 165 19.62 8.21 -5.32
CA GLN A 165 20.36 8.94 -4.28
C GLN A 165 20.94 10.26 -4.78
N SER A 166 21.17 10.42 -6.08
CA SER A 166 21.65 11.66 -6.70
C SER A 166 20.53 12.69 -6.92
N ALA A 167 19.28 12.24 -6.88
CA ALA A 167 18.13 13.13 -6.94
C ALA A 167 18.07 14.03 -5.70
N THR A 168 17.52 15.25 -5.89
CA THR A 168 17.34 16.16 -4.75
C THR A 168 16.49 15.53 -3.66
N LEU A 169 16.73 15.90 -2.41
CA LEU A 169 15.99 15.37 -1.27
C LEU A 169 14.46 15.50 -1.45
N TRP A 170 14.01 16.62 -2.04
CA TRP A 170 12.58 16.83 -2.32
C TRP A 170 12.03 15.83 -3.34
N HIS A 171 12.77 15.53 -4.40
CA HIS A 171 12.37 14.53 -5.38
C HIS A 171 12.30 13.13 -4.75
N ARG A 172 13.22 12.78 -3.86
CA ARG A 172 13.20 11.50 -3.11
C ARG A 172 12.01 11.41 -2.17
N ILE A 173 11.72 12.49 -1.43
CA ILE A 173 10.51 12.58 -0.56
C ILE A 173 9.24 12.40 -1.39
N LEU A 174 9.10 13.13 -2.50
CA LEU A 174 7.94 13.01 -3.38
C LEU A 174 7.79 11.60 -3.94
N THR A 175 8.89 11.00 -4.38
CA THR A 175 8.88 9.62 -4.91
C THR A 175 8.43 8.62 -3.85
N ASN A 176 8.96 8.71 -2.62
CA ASN A 176 8.56 7.80 -1.52
C ASN A 176 7.13 8.04 -1.03
N PHE A 177 6.65 9.29 -1.05
CA PHE A 177 5.28 9.63 -0.64
C PHE A 177 4.24 9.27 -1.71
N ALA A 178 4.63 9.15 -2.97
CA ALA A 178 3.71 9.04 -4.10
C ALA A 178 2.89 7.75 -4.12
N GLY A 179 3.44 6.62 -3.66
CA GLY A 179 2.69 5.38 -3.51
C GLY A 179 1.49 5.52 -2.58
N PRO A 180 1.71 5.89 -1.29
CA PRO A 180 0.63 6.19 -0.36
C PRO A 180 -0.35 7.26 -0.87
N LEU A 181 0.15 8.34 -1.47
CA LEU A 181 -0.69 9.40 -2.04
C LEU A 181 -1.66 8.86 -3.09
N ASN A 182 -1.18 8.02 -4.00
CA ASN A 182 -2.03 7.42 -5.02
C ASN A 182 -3.11 6.52 -4.41
N ASN A 183 -2.82 5.85 -3.33
CA ASN A 183 -3.83 5.06 -2.60
C ASN A 183 -4.89 5.95 -1.96
N PHE A 184 -4.53 7.11 -1.41
CA PHE A 184 -5.52 8.09 -0.95
C PHE A 184 -6.38 8.62 -2.08
N ILE A 185 -5.79 8.93 -3.24
CA ILE A 185 -6.50 9.37 -4.42
C ILE A 185 -7.47 8.29 -4.91
N LEU A 186 -7.02 7.03 -5.01
CA LEU A 186 -7.87 5.91 -5.41
C LEU A 186 -9.05 5.73 -4.44
N ALA A 187 -8.78 5.73 -3.13
CA ALA A 187 -9.84 5.61 -2.12
C ALA A 187 -10.85 6.75 -2.24
N TRP A 188 -10.38 7.98 -2.38
CA TRP A 188 -11.25 9.14 -2.58
C TRP A 188 -12.12 9.00 -3.83
N LEU A 189 -11.54 8.64 -4.97
CA LEU A 189 -12.28 8.43 -6.23
C LEU A 189 -13.35 7.34 -6.09
N VAL A 190 -12.98 6.19 -5.50
CA VAL A 190 -13.91 5.07 -5.30
C VAL A 190 -15.07 5.48 -4.39
N PHE A 191 -14.81 6.13 -3.26
CA PHE A 191 -15.88 6.59 -2.35
C PHE A 191 -16.73 7.71 -2.97
N ALA A 192 -16.15 8.59 -3.76
CA ALA A 192 -16.91 9.59 -4.50
C ALA A 192 -17.86 8.93 -5.53
N ILE A 193 -17.34 7.99 -6.35
CA ILE A 193 -18.16 7.22 -7.30
C ILE A 193 -19.32 6.53 -6.56
N MET A 194 -19.04 5.88 -5.43
CA MET A 194 -20.08 5.24 -4.61
C MET A 194 -21.10 6.26 -4.08
N GLY A 195 -20.65 7.40 -3.56
CA GLY A 195 -21.52 8.45 -3.04
C GLY A 195 -22.51 8.97 -4.09
N PHE A 196 -22.05 9.15 -5.32
CA PHE A 196 -22.91 9.55 -6.43
C PHE A 196 -23.81 8.40 -6.92
N ALA A 197 -23.28 7.20 -7.10
CA ALA A 197 -24.02 6.04 -7.58
C ALA A 197 -25.11 5.57 -6.61
N MET A 198 -24.86 5.68 -5.31
CA MET A 198 -25.83 5.31 -4.26
C MET A 198 -26.74 6.47 -3.83
N GLY A 199 -26.58 7.65 -4.42
CA GLY A 199 -27.39 8.82 -4.14
C GLY A 199 -27.08 9.53 -2.82
N GLY A 200 -26.07 9.09 -2.07
CA GLY A 200 -25.66 9.68 -0.80
C GLY A 200 -24.67 8.80 -0.03
N VAL A 201 -24.22 9.29 1.10
CA VAL A 201 -23.33 8.58 2.01
C VAL A 201 -23.92 8.52 3.42
N ALA A 202 -23.51 7.53 4.19
CA ALA A 202 -23.95 7.39 5.57
C ALA A 202 -23.55 8.62 6.40
N SER A 203 -24.53 9.32 6.94
CA SER A 203 -24.32 10.53 7.75
C SER A 203 -23.71 10.18 9.11
N ASN A 204 -22.73 10.93 9.58
CA ASN A 204 -22.23 10.79 10.96
C ASN A 204 -23.04 11.60 11.98
N SER A 205 -24.18 12.17 11.58
CA SER A 205 -25.10 12.83 12.49
C SER A 205 -25.70 11.83 13.48
N ASN A 206 -25.90 12.26 14.72
CA ASN A 206 -26.62 11.50 15.75
C ASN A 206 -28.14 11.43 15.53
N ALA A 207 -28.64 11.92 14.41
CA ALA A 207 -30.05 11.81 14.03
C ALA A 207 -30.34 10.44 13.38
N ILE A 208 -31.45 9.82 13.79
CA ILE A 208 -31.92 8.57 13.20
C ILE A 208 -32.80 8.83 11.98
N SER A 209 -32.58 8.09 10.90
CA SER A 209 -33.39 8.19 9.68
C SER A 209 -34.63 7.28 9.71
N GLY A 210 -34.67 6.35 10.62
CA GLY A 210 -35.81 5.45 10.77
C GLY A 210 -35.56 4.42 11.87
N VAL A 211 -36.60 3.65 12.15
CA VAL A 211 -36.64 2.60 13.17
C VAL A 211 -37.02 1.30 12.49
N LEU A 212 -36.36 0.22 12.81
CA LEU A 212 -36.67 -1.13 12.30
C LEU A 212 -37.90 -1.68 13.01
N ALA A 213 -38.76 -2.38 12.26
CA ALA A 213 -39.90 -3.08 12.82
C ALA A 213 -39.48 -4.18 13.81
N ASN A 214 -40.29 -4.44 14.83
CA ASN A 214 -40.06 -5.45 15.85
C ASN A 214 -38.72 -5.32 16.59
N THR A 215 -38.32 -4.08 16.89
CA THR A 215 -37.07 -3.79 17.60
C THR A 215 -37.32 -2.99 18.89
N PRO A 216 -36.40 -3.03 19.84
CA PRO A 216 -36.48 -2.24 21.07
C PRO A 216 -36.71 -0.73 20.83
N ALA A 217 -36.10 -0.17 19.79
CA ALA A 217 -36.29 1.22 19.42
C ALA A 217 -37.72 1.55 19.02
N GLN A 218 -38.41 0.64 18.32
CA GLN A 218 -39.82 0.80 17.97
C GLN A 218 -40.71 0.72 19.22
N SER A 219 -40.50 -0.28 20.08
CA SER A 219 -41.22 -0.46 21.33
C SER A 219 -41.08 0.75 22.28
N ALA A 220 -39.90 1.36 22.26
CA ALA A 220 -39.57 2.55 23.03
C ALA A 220 -40.15 3.87 22.41
N GLY A 221 -40.80 3.79 21.26
CA GLY A 221 -41.41 4.94 20.61
C GLY A 221 -40.47 5.92 19.93
N LEU A 222 -39.26 5.46 19.54
CA LEU A 222 -38.37 6.25 18.70
C LEU A 222 -38.97 6.45 17.32
N LYS A 223 -38.69 7.60 16.71
CA LYS A 223 -39.18 7.97 15.39
C LYS A 223 -38.05 8.50 14.50
N SER A 224 -38.26 8.45 13.20
CA SER A 224 -37.37 9.12 12.24
C SER A 224 -37.28 10.62 12.56
N GLY A 225 -36.05 11.16 12.47
CA GLY A 225 -35.74 12.55 12.81
C GLY A 225 -35.40 12.78 14.29
N ASP A 226 -35.53 11.77 15.17
CA ASP A 226 -35.05 11.90 16.53
C ASP A 226 -33.52 11.99 16.54
N ARG A 227 -32.97 12.82 17.45
CA ARG A 227 -31.53 12.91 17.68
C ARG A 227 -31.19 12.28 19.02
N ILE A 228 -30.24 11.34 19.03
CA ILE A 228 -29.74 10.74 20.26
C ILE A 228 -28.63 11.63 20.79
N VAL A 229 -28.92 12.41 21.81
CA VAL A 229 -27.99 13.40 22.38
C VAL A 229 -27.17 12.84 23.54
N SER A 230 -27.64 11.76 24.18
CA SER A 230 -26.88 11.04 25.21
C SER A 230 -27.23 9.56 25.24
N VAL A 231 -26.31 8.76 25.75
CA VAL A 231 -26.49 7.34 26.08
C VAL A 231 -25.92 7.12 27.49
N ASN A 232 -26.79 6.70 28.44
CA ASN A 232 -26.43 6.57 29.87
C ASN A 232 -25.73 7.83 30.41
N ASP A 233 -26.35 8.98 30.18
CA ASP A 233 -25.88 10.32 30.60
C ASP A 233 -24.55 10.77 29.96
N LYS A 234 -23.96 10.00 29.06
CA LYS A 234 -22.81 10.43 28.23
C LYS A 234 -23.31 11.11 26.97
N ASP A 235 -22.86 12.34 26.75
CA ASP A 235 -23.23 13.09 25.54
C ASP A 235 -22.74 12.39 24.26
N THR A 236 -23.62 12.39 23.25
CA THR A 236 -23.33 11.82 21.94
C THR A 236 -23.66 12.84 20.85
N ASN A 237 -22.64 13.30 20.13
CA ASN A 237 -22.74 14.29 19.06
C ASN A 237 -22.60 13.68 17.64
N SER A 238 -22.33 12.39 17.54
CA SER A 238 -22.11 11.68 16.29
C SER A 238 -22.70 10.28 16.31
N TRP A 239 -22.96 9.71 15.13
CA TRP A 239 -23.43 8.33 15.01
C TRP A 239 -22.43 7.33 15.62
N THR A 240 -21.16 7.57 15.39
CA THR A 240 -20.08 6.72 15.97
C THR A 240 -20.13 6.74 17.50
N ALA A 241 -20.30 7.92 18.12
CA ALA A 241 -20.42 8.02 19.57
C ALA A 241 -21.65 7.28 20.11
N VAL A 242 -22.79 7.40 19.42
CA VAL A 242 -24.04 6.67 19.75
C VAL A 242 -23.82 5.16 19.68
N THR A 243 -23.27 4.66 18.58
CA THR A 243 -23.07 3.21 18.40
C THR A 243 -22.06 2.66 19.36
N SER A 244 -20.93 3.33 19.57
CA SER A 244 -19.91 2.92 20.56
C SER A 244 -20.49 2.87 21.97
N ALA A 245 -21.27 3.87 22.39
CA ALA A 245 -21.87 3.89 23.71
C ALA A 245 -22.91 2.76 23.91
N ILE A 246 -23.65 2.38 22.86
CA ILE A 246 -24.61 1.26 22.92
C ILE A 246 -23.88 -0.09 22.96
N THR A 247 -22.78 -0.25 22.21
CA THR A 247 -22.07 -1.53 22.09
C THR A 247 -21.11 -1.79 23.24
N SER A 248 -20.48 -0.75 23.79
CA SER A 248 -19.54 -0.88 24.92
C SER A 248 -20.22 -1.11 26.26
N ASP A 249 -21.50 -0.80 26.39
CA ASP A 249 -22.26 -1.08 27.61
C ASP A 249 -22.57 -2.58 27.71
N THR A 250 -22.13 -3.21 28.78
CA THR A 250 -22.36 -4.63 29.07
C THR A 250 -23.56 -4.87 29.99
N HIS A 251 -24.12 -3.81 30.58
CA HIS A 251 -25.23 -3.87 31.55
C HIS A 251 -26.58 -3.76 30.83
N GLY A 252 -27.56 -4.51 31.25
CA GLY A 252 -28.94 -4.69 30.74
C GLY A 252 -29.54 -3.54 29.93
N ASP A 253 -30.27 -2.68 30.60
CA ASP A 253 -30.99 -1.55 29.95
C ASP A 253 -30.07 -0.34 29.76
N ILE A 254 -30.28 0.40 28.70
CA ILE A 254 -29.64 1.70 28.44
C ILE A 254 -30.68 2.82 28.45
N THR A 255 -30.28 4.01 28.86
CA THR A 255 -31.10 5.22 28.82
C THR A 255 -30.63 6.11 27.68
N LEU A 256 -31.50 6.36 26.70
CA LEU A 256 -31.21 7.28 25.59
C LEU A 256 -31.82 8.65 25.85
N GLY A 257 -31.01 9.69 25.82
CA GLY A 257 -31.48 11.07 25.76
C GLY A 257 -31.84 11.42 24.30
N ILE A 258 -33.10 11.73 24.07
CA ILE A 258 -33.66 11.96 22.71
C ILE A 258 -34.16 13.39 22.59
N LYS A 259 -33.69 14.10 21.56
CA LYS A 259 -34.18 15.40 21.16
C LYS A 259 -35.05 15.23 19.90
N ARG A 260 -36.34 15.59 19.99
CA ARG A 260 -37.30 15.55 18.87
C ARG A 260 -37.66 16.95 18.41
N GLY A 261 -37.12 17.37 17.27
CA GLY A 261 -37.22 18.74 16.79
C GLY A 261 -36.61 19.74 17.76
N GLN A 262 -37.35 20.80 18.10
CA GLN A 262 -36.91 21.80 19.11
C GLN A 262 -37.37 21.46 20.55
N LYS A 263 -38.04 20.33 20.75
CA LYS A 263 -38.58 19.95 22.06
C LYS A 263 -37.49 19.42 23.00
N THR A 264 -37.74 19.53 24.30
CA THR A 264 -36.91 19.09 25.41
C THR A 264 -36.44 17.63 25.26
N VAL A 265 -35.27 17.35 25.76
CA VAL A 265 -34.70 16.00 25.81
C VAL A 265 -35.62 15.06 26.62
N LYS A 266 -35.99 13.95 26.02
CA LYS A 266 -36.73 12.87 26.71
C LYS A 266 -35.77 11.73 26.96
N HIS A 267 -35.74 11.22 28.20
CA HIS A 267 -35.00 10.02 28.55
C HIS A 267 -35.89 8.80 28.28
N VAL A 268 -35.39 7.88 27.45
CA VAL A 268 -36.08 6.66 27.07
C VAL A 268 -35.25 5.46 27.42
N LYS A 269 -35.81 4.59 28.26
CA LYS A 269 -35.14 3.35 28.68
C LYS A 269 -35.38 2.27 27.61
N ILE A 270 -34.31 1.59 27.18
CA ILE A 270 -34.34 0.57 26.13
C ILE A 270 -33.46 -0.60 26.52
N THR A 271 -33.95 -1.81 26.35
CA THR A 271 -33.20 -3.06 26.47
C THR A 271 -32.65 -3.47 25.11
N PRO A 272 -31.33 -3.28 24.82
CA PRO A 272 -30.78 -3.69 23.54
C PRO A 272 -30.88 -5.18 23.28
N GLN A 273 -31.11 -5.55 22.03
CA GLN A 273 -31.02 -6.95 21.59
C GLN A 273 -29.55 -7.30 21.31
N VAL A 274 -29.14 -8.49 21.76
CA VAL A 274 -27.84 -9.06 21.41
C VAL A 274 -27.98 -9.84 20.12
N LYS A 275 -27.28 -9.42 19.07
CA LYS A 275 -27.20 -10.14 17.80
C LYS A 275 -25.81 -10.68 17.59
N ASN A 276 -25.69 -11.89 17.06
CA ASN A 276 -24.41 -12.42 16.64
C ASN A 276 -24.11 -11.93 15.22
N VAL A 277 -23.12 -11.06 15.07
CA VAL A 277 -22.69 -10.51 13.78
C VAL A 277 -21.25 -10.95 13.56
N SER A 278 -21.03 -11.79 12.55
CA SER A 278 -19.69 -12.32 12.20
C SER A 278 -18.92 -12.93 13.38
N GLY A 279 -19.61 -13.70 14.22
CA GLY A 279 -19.01 -14.36 15.39
C GLY A 279 -18.87 -13.50 16.66
N SER A 280 -19.17 -12.21 16.58
CA SER A 280 -19.16 -11.29 17.73
C SER A 280 -20.57 -10.95 18.21
N LYS A 281 -20.80 -10.99 19.52
CA LYS A 281 -22.05 -10.56 20.13
C LYS A 281 -22.14 -9.04 20.14
N THR A 282 -23.00 -8.46 19.29
CA THR A 282 -23.19 -7.02 19.19
C THR A 282 -24.55 -6.61 19.73
N ARG A 283 -24.58 -5.59 20.59
CA ARG A 283 -25.82 -4.99 21.11
C ARG A 283 -26.41 -4.00 20.10
N THR A 284 -27.70 -4.10 19.82
CA THR A 284 -28.40 -3.23 18.86
C THR A 284 -29.79 -2.88 19.37
N VAL A 285 -30.23 -1.66 19.06
CA VAL A 285 -31.57 -1.19 19.41
C VAL A 285 -32.51 -1.12 18.21
N GLY A 286 -32.00 -1.27 16.98
CA GLY A 286 -32.80 -1.28 15.77
C GLY A 286 -33.11 0.10 15.17
N ILE A 287 -32.15 1.04 15.25
CA ILE A 287 -32.20 2.35 14.61
C ILE A 287 -31.46 2.34 13.27
N LYS A 288 -31.92 3.17 12.33
CA LYS A 288 -31.27 3.37 11.02
C LYS A 288 -30.47 4.66 11.00
N ARG A 289 -29.27 4.58 10.48
CA ARG A 289 -28.39 5.72 10.24
C ARG A 289 -28.94 6.62 9.14
N GLY A 290 -28.77 7.94 9.27
CA GLY A 290 -29.13 8.89 8.23
C GLY A 290 -28.25 8.76 6.99
N ILE A 291 -28.76 9.27 5.86
CA ILE A 291 -28.00 9.41 4.60
C ILE A 291 -27.89 10.89 4.29
N ASP A 292 -26.69 11.36 4.06
CA ASP A 292 -26.42 12.70 3.56
C ASP A 292 -26.34 12.67 2.03
N THR A 293 -27.22 13.42 1.37
CA THR A 293 -27.36 13.47 -0.09
C THR A 293 -26.72 14.70 -0.71
N GLY A 294 -26.09 15.57 0.10
CA GLY A 294 -25.43 16.77 -0.37
C GLY A 294 -24.27 16.47 -1.32
N PHE A 295 -23.99 17.41 -2.23
CA PHE A 295 -22.89 17.24 -3.21
C PHE A 295 -21.55 16.96 -2.55
N PHE A 296 -21.14 17.76 -1.56
CA PHE A 296 -19.87 17.59 -0.84
C PHE A 296 -19.87 16.31 0.00
N ALA A 297 -21.01 15.90 0.55
CA ALA A 297 -21.10 14.63 1.25
C ALA A 297 -20.85 13.45 0.30
N LYS A 298 -21.43 13.47 -0.90
CA LYS A 298 -21.18 12.46 -1.93
C LYS A 298 -19.71 12.43 -2.36
N LEU A 299 -19.08 13.59 -2.49
CA LEU A 299 -17.70 13.72 -3.00
C LEU A 299 -16.65 13.33 -1.96
N PHE A 300 -16.86 13.67 -0.70
CA PHE A 300 -15.84 13.50 0.36
C PHE A 300 -16.30 12.66 1.55
N GLY A 301 -17.61 12.51 1.77
CA GLY A 301 -18.12 11.94 3.01
C GLY A 301 -17.72 10.48 3.22
N GLY A 302 -17.75 9.66 2.17
CA GLY A 302 -17.31 8.26 2.24
C GLY A 302 -15.84 8.13 2.62
N PHE A 303 -14.99 8.89 1.95
CA PHE A 303 -13.55 8.96 2.23
C PHE A 303 -13.29 9.43 3.67
N TRP A 304 -13.89 10.54 4.08
CA TRP A 304 -13.68 11.11 5.42
C TRP A 304 -14.17 10.19 6.54
N ASN A 305 -15.38 9.62 6.40
CA ASN A 305 -15.93 8.70 7.38
C ASN A 305 -15.03 7.46 7.58
N THR A 306 -14.50 6.92 6.47
CA THR A 306 -13.61 5.75 6.52
C THR A 306 -12.24 6.13 7.08
N THR A 307 -11.72 7.31 6.75
CA THR A 307 -10.47 7.84 7.34
C THR A 307 -10.57 7.95 8.85
N VAL A 308 -11.62 8.58 9.37
CA VAL A 308 -11.85 8.71 10.81
C VAL A 308 -11.97 7.35 11.48
N LEU A 309 -12.67 6.39 10.85
CA LEU A 309 -12.79 5.02 11.34
C LEU A 309 -11.42 4.33 11.46
N LEU A 310 -10.58 4.44 10.43
CA LEU A 310 -9.25 3.82 10.43
C LEU A 310 -8.30 4.46 11.46
N PHE A 311 -8.32 5.79 11.59
CA PHE A 311 -7.52 6.44 12.64
C PHE A 311 -8.01 6.12 14.05
N ALA A 312 -9.32 5.97 14.26
CA ALA A 312 -9.87 5.52 15.53
C ALA A 312 -9.43 4.08 15.85
N ALA A 313 -9.44 3.18 14.86
CA ALA A 313 -8.96 1.81 15.00
C ALA A 313 -7.46 1.76 15.32
N LEU A 314 -6.64 2.57 14.62
CA LEU A 314 -5.21 2.70 14.94
C LEU A 314 -4.99 3.24 16.36
N GLY A 315 -5.72 4.28 16.76
CA GLY A 315 -5.66 4.81 18.14
C GLY A 315 -6.00 3.75 19.18
N HIS A 316 -7.03 2.93 18.93
CA HIS A 316 -7.39 1.80 19.79
C HIS A 316 -6.27 0.76 19.85
N LEU A 317 -5.64 0.44 18.73
CA LEU A 317 -4.51 -0.50 18.67
C LEU A 317 -3.32 -0.04 19.53
N PHE A 318 -3.03 1.27 19.59
CA PHE A 318 -1.96 1.82 20.41
C PHE A 318 -2.30 1.82 21.92
N THR A 319 -3.58 1.93 22.27
CA THR A 319 -4.02 1.98 23.68
C THR A 319 -4.35 0.59 24.24
N HIS A 320 -4.82 -0.33 23.39
CA HIS A 320 -5.29 -1.66 23.78
C HIS A 320 -4.84 -2.66 22.70
N PHE A 321 -3.53 -2.92 22.63
CA PHE A 321 -2.97 -3.81 21.62
C PHE A 321 -3.56 -5.21 21.71
N SER A 322 -4.19 -5.66 20.62
CA SER A 322 -4.66 -7.03 20.44
C SER A 322 -4.34 -7.51 19.02
N LEU A 323 -3.78 -8.73 18.91
CA LEU A 323 -3.58 -9.36 17.61
C LEU A 323 -4.90 -9.59 16.86
N ASN A 324 -6.02 -9.69 17.59
CA ASN A 324 -7.36 -9.85 17.01
C ASN A 324 -7.85 -8.60 16.28
N ASP A 325 -7.27 -7.42 16.55
CA ASP A 325 -7.61 -6.15 15.89
C ASP A 325 -6.84 -6.00 14.57
N LEU A 326 -5.81 -6.82 14.35
CA LEU A 326 -5.06 -6.88 13.11
C LEU A 326 -5.66 -7.92 12.17
N GLY A 327 -5.88 -7.52 10.93
CA GLY A 327 -6.32 -8.43 9.88
C GLY A 327 -5.16 -8.83 8.98
N GLY A 328 -4.86 -10.11 8.90
CA GLY A 328 -3.86 -10.67 8.00
C GLY A 328 -4.46 -11.12 6.66
N PRO A 329 -3.67 -11.85 5.85
CA PRO A 329 -4.10 -12.32 4.52
C PRO A 329 -5.38 -13.15 4.52
N VAL A 330 -5.59 -13.97 5.58
CA VAL A 330 -6.79 -14.81 5.70
C VAL A 330 -8.02 -13.96 5.98
N ALA A 331 -7.92 -12.97 6.89
CA ALA A 331 -9.00 -12.03 7.16
C ALA A 331 -9.36 -11.19 5.92
N ILE A 332 -8.36 -10.75 5.15
CA ILE A 332 -8.58 -10.01 3.91
C ILE A 332 -9.34 -10.86 2.90
N TYR A 333 -8.98 -12.14 2.72
CA TYR A 333 -9.70 -13.05 1.85
C TYR A 333 -11.15 -13.29 2.32
N ALA A 334 -11.36 -13.52 3.61
CA ALA A 334 -12.69 -13.72 4.20
C ALA A 334 -13.58 -12.48 4.02
N ASN A 335 -13.04 -11.29 4.27
CA ASN A 335 -13.76 -10.03 4.06
C ASN A 335 -14.02 -9.76 2.56
N THR A 336 -13.13 -10.17 1.66
CA THR A 336 -13.38 -10.12 0.20
C THR A 336 -14.56 -11.01 -0.17
N ALA A 337 -14.70 -12.20 0.45
CA ALA A 337 -15.85 -13.06 0.23
C ALA A 337 -17.16 -12.39 0.67
N THR A 338 -17.18 -11.74 1.82
CA THR A 338 -18.32 -10.95 2.30
C THR A 338 -18.64 -9.78 1.38
N ALA A 339 -17.63 -9.06 0.91
CA ALA A 339 -17.77 -7.95 -0.04
C ALA A 339 -18.39 -8.42 -1.36
N THR A 340 -17.99 -9.59 -1.87
CA THR A 340 -18.56 -10.16 -3.10
C THR A 340 -20.03 -10.57 -2.95
N GLN A 341 -20.46 -11.00 -1.76
CA GLN A 341 -21.87 -11.29 -1.47
C GLN A 341 -22.73 -10.02 -1.46
N ALA A 342 -22.17 -8.89 -1.03
CA ALA A 342 -22.86 -7.59 -1.08
C ALA A 342 -22.89 -6.96 -2.50
N GLY A 343 -22.35 -7.66 -3.52
CA GLY A 343 -22.34 -7.22 -4.90
C GLY A 343 -21.30 -6.15 -5.21
N TRP A 344 -21.54 -5.39 -6.30
CA TRP A 344 -20.56 -4.39 -6.77
C TRP A 344 -20.27 -3.29 -5.73
N SER A 345 -21.27 -2.87 -4.98
CA SER A 345 -21.11 -1.83 -3.94
C SER A 345 -20.23 -2.30 -2.78
N GLY A 346 -20.35 -3.59 -2.41
CA GLY A 346 -19.47 -4.21 -1.41
C GLY A 346 -18.02 -4.28 -1.90
N ILE A 347 -17.81 -4.68 -3.16
CA ILE A 347 -16.47 -4.76 -3.76
C ILE A 347 -15.82 -3.37 -3.85
N LEU A 348 -16.57 -2.34 -4.29
CA LEU A 348 -16.05 -0.97 -4.34
C LEU A 348 -15.75 -0.42 -2.95
N TYR A 349 -16.64 -0.64 -1.99
CA TYR A 349 -16.38 -0.23 -0.60
C TYR A 349 -15.09 -0.89 -0.07
N TRP A 350 -14.93 -2.18 -0.33
CA TRP A 350 -13.75 -2.94 0.10
C TRP A 350 -12.47 -2.46 -0.58
N LEU A 351 -12.53 -2.16 -1.89
CA LEU A 351 -11.42 -1.55 -2.62
C LEU A 351 -11.02 -0.20 -2.02
N GLY A 352 -11.98 0.70 -1.79
CA GLY A 352 -11.73 2.01 -1.19
C GLY A 352 -11.18 1.91 0.23
N PHE A 353 -11.72 1.00 1.05
CA PHE A 353 -11.27 0.72 2.40
C PHE A 353 -9.82 0.21 2.44
N LEU A 354 -9.51 -0.81 1.63
CA LEU A 354 -8.16 -1.37 1.56
C LEU A 354 -7.16 -0.36 1.00
N SER A 355 -7.56 0.44 -0.01
CA SER A 355 -6.71 1.47 -0.57
C SER A 355 -6.33 2.52 0.47
N LEU A 356 -7.31 3.00 1.23
CA LEU A 356 -7.09 3.97 2.28
C LEU A 356 -6.23 3.39 3.41
N ASN A 357 -6.51 2.15 3.81
CA ASN A 357 -5.74 1.45 4.83
C ASN A 357 -4.28 1.25 4.40
N LEU A 358 -4.05 0.81 3.15
CA LEU A 358 -2.71 0.65 2.58
C LEU A 358 -1.95 1.98 2.55
N GLY A 359 -2.62 3.09 2.16
CA GLY A 359 -2.03 4.42 2.21
C GLY A 359 -1.61 4.85 3.62
N ILE A 360 -2.47 4.62 4.62
CA ILE A 360 -2.17 4.96 6.02
C ILE A 360 -1.05 4.10 6.58
N VAL A 361 -1.12 2.77 6.40
CA VAL A 361 -0.13 1.82 6.94
C VAL A 361 1.24 2.06 6.31
N ASN A 362 1.32 2.31 5.00
CA ASN A 362 2.59 2.62 4.35
C ASN A 362 3.21 3.95 4.78
N LEU A 363 2.46 4.87 5.38
CA LEU A 363 3.00 6.09 5.98
C LEU A 363 3.46 5.92 7.43
N LEU A 364 3.23 4.76 8.06
CA LEU A 364 3.77 4.50 9.39
C LEU A 364 5.31 4.52 9.37
N PRO A 365 5.96 5.05 10.43
CA PRO A 365 7.41 5.16 10.50
C PRO A 365 8.09 3.80 10.78
N ILE A 366 7.72 2.79 9.99
CA ILE A 366 8.26 1.43 10.08
C ILE A 366 9.28 1.26 8.96
N PRO A 367 10.54 0.92 9.25
CA PRO A 367 11.52 0.58 8.23
C PRO A 367 10.99 -0.52 7.31
N ALA A 368 11.38 -0.49 6.04
CA ALA A 368 10.84 -1.28 4.92
C ALA A 368 9.49 -0.78 4.34
N LEU A 369 8.76 0.11 5.01
CA LEU A 369 7.62 0.82 4.43
C LEU A 369 8.05 2.20 3.90
N ASP A 370 7.22 2.82 3.06
CA ASP A 370 7.50 4.16 2.51
C ASP A 370 7.64 5.22 3.60
N GLY A 371 6.84 5.12 4.67
CA GLY A 371 6.93 5.97 5.85
C GLY A 371 8.29 5.89 6.53
N GLY A 372 8.89 4.71 6.58
CA GLY A 372 10.25 4.52 7.08
C GLY A 372 11.28 5.25 6.19
N LYS A 373 11.18 5.11 4.86
CA LYS A 373 12.02 5.86 3.91
C LYS A 373 11.84 7.37 4.05
N LEU A 374 10.61 7.84 4.28
CA LEU A 374 10.34 9.26 4.55
C LEU A 374 11.01 9.74 5.85
N VAL A 375 10.99 8.94 6.92
CA VAL A 375 11.70 9.27 8.16
C VAL A 375 13.20 9.37 7.93
N LEU A 376 13.80 8.44 7.16
CA LEU A 376 15.22 8.52 6.80
C LEU A 376 15.54 9.81 6.02
N ASN A 377 14.68 10.20 5.09
CA ASN A 377 14.81 11.46 4.35
C ASN A 377 14.73 12.69 5.28
N VAL A 378 13.85 12.67 6.31
CA VAL A 378 13.77 13.74 7.30
C VAL A 378 15.03 13.79 8.17
N ILE A 379 15.57 12.65 8.59
CA ILE A 379 16.83 12.57 9.33
C ILE A 379 17.98 13.15 8.48
N GLU A 380 18.04 12.84 7.20
CA GLU A 380 19.02 13.39 6.26
C GLU A 380 18.89 14.93 6.15
N ALA A 381 17.65 15.42 6.03
CA ALA A 381 17.38 16.87 5.99
C ALA A 381 17.95 17.60 7.23
N ILE A 382 17.75 17.01 8.41
CA ILE A 382 18.22 17.57 9.69
C ILE A 382 19.76 17.51 9.77
N ARG A 383 20.34 16.36 9.40
CA ARG A 383 21.80 16.15 9.42
C ARG A 383 22.55 16.92 8.32
N ARG A 384 21.86 17.32 7.26
CA ARG A 384 22.42 17.92 6.04
C ARG A 384 23.53 17.07 5.40
N LYS A 385 23.49 15.77 5.59
CA LYS A 385 24.41 14.79 5.02
C LYS A 385 23.62 13.52 4.69
N PRO A 386 23.82 12.91 3.51
CA PRO A 386 23.17 11.66 3.13
C PRO A 386 23.52 10.55 4.12
N LEU A 387 22.60 9.62 4.28
CA LEU A 387 22.87 8.36 4.97
C LEU A 387 23.68 7.46 4.05
N SER A 388 24.53 6.59 4.63
CA SER A 388 25.22 5.59 3.81
C SER A 388 24.23 4.51 3.37
N GLN A 389 24.43 3.98 2.17
CA GLN A 389 23.64 2.85 1.64
C GLN A 389 23.61 1.67 2.60
N GLN A 390 24.75 1.34 3.20
CA GLN A 390 24.83 0.27 4.22
C GLN A 390 23.90 0.53 5.41
N THR A 391 23.81 1.76 5.89
CA THR A 391 22.91 2.11 7.02
C THR A 391 21.46 1.97 6.60
N GLU A 392 21.10 2.48 5.42
CA GLU A 392 19.73 2.34 4.89
C GLU A 392 19.37 0.87 4.66
N GLY A 393 20.28 0.07 4.09
CA GLY A 393 20.11 -1.35 3.87
C GLY A 393 19.87 -2.12 5.17
N VAL A 394 20.73 -1.92 6.18
CA VAL A 394 20.57 -2.58 7.50
C VAL A 394 19.25 -2.21 8.16
N VAL A 395 18.88 -0.93 8.16
CA VAL A 395 17.61 -0.46 8.74
C VAL A 395 16.42 -1.08 8.00
N THR A 396 16.49 -1.16 6.67
CA THR A 396 15.46 -1.79 5.84
C THR A 396 15.33 -3.29 6.12
N ILE A 397 16.43 -4.02 6.23
CA ILE A 397 16.41 -5.46 6.54
C ILE A 397 15.80 -5.73 7.91
N ILE A 398 16.16 -4.94 8.93
CA ILE A 398 15.56 -5.05 10.28
C ILE A 398 14.06 -4.79 10.21
N GLY A 399 13.65 -3.73 9.53
CA GLY A 399 12.23 -3.38 9.35
C GLY A 399 11.46 -4.46 8.59
N PHE A 400 12.05 -5.02 7.53
CA PHE A 400 11.45 -6.13 6.77
C PHE A 400 11.28 -7.38 7.65
N GLY A 401 12.29 -7.72 8.44
CA GLY A 401 12.22 -8.83 9.40
C GLY A 401 11.11 -8.64 10.43
N PHE A 402 10.94 -7.41 10.93
CA PHE A 402 9.86 -7.08 11.85
C PHE A 402 8.47 -7.22 11.21
N VAL A 403 8.28 -6.67 10.00
CA VAL A 403 7.02 -6.77 9.27
C VAL A 403 6.69 -8.22 8.92
N LEU A 404 7.68 -8.99 8.48
CA LEU A 404 7.51 -10.42 8.19
C LEU A 404 7.11 -11.22 9.45
N PHE A 405 7.78 -10.97 10.57
CA PHE A 405 7.43 -11.59 11.85
C PHE A 405 6.00 -11.26 12.26
N LEU A 406 5.61 -9.98 12.17
CA LEU A 406 4.24 -9.54 12.47
C LEU A 406 3.23 -10.22 11.54
N MET A 407 3.53 -10.30 10.24
CA MET A 407 2.67 -10.96 9.25
C MET A 407 2.46 -12.45 9.58
N ILE A 408 3.51 -13.16 10.00
CA ILE A 408 3.40 -14.57 10.43
C ILE A 408 2.50 -14.69 11.66
N LEU A 409 2.70 -13.84 12.67
CA LEU A 409 1.88 -13.85 13.89
C LEU A 409 0.40 -13.57 13.60
N VAL A 410 0.13 -12.55 12.78
CA VAL A 410 -1.25 -12.17 12.42
C VAL A 410 -1.89 -13.26 11.56
N THR A 411 -1.16 -13.86 10.62
CA THR A 411 -1.66 -14.97 9.81
C THR A 411 -1.98 -16.19 10.67
N TRP A 412 -1.12 -16.52 11.63
CA TRP A 412 -1.39 -17.58 12.57
C TRP A 412 -2.66 -17.32 13.40
N ASN A 413 -2.79 -16.10 13.93
CA ASN A 413 -3.97 -15.68 14.66
C ASN A 413 -5.25 -15.77 13.82
N ASP A 414 -5.19 -15.34 12.55
CA ASP A 414 -6.31 -15.47 11.61
C ASP A 414 -6.71 -16.93 11.39
N ILE A 415 -5.73 -17.82 11.16
CA ILE A 415 -6.00 -19.27 10.99
C ILE A 415 -6.71 -19.83 12.21
N MET A 416 -6.21 -19.53 13.41
CA MET A 416 -6.84 -19.97 14.65
C MET A 416 -8.28 -19.46 14.76
N ARG A 417 -8.52 -18.19 14.43
CA ARG A 417 -9.84 -17.54 14.52
C ARG A 417 -10.85 -18.04 13.49
N TYR A 418 -10.44 -18.30 12.24
CA TYR A 418 -11.37 -18.63 11.16
C TYR A 418 -11.54 -20.12 10.92
N PHE A 419 -10.60 -20.98 11.36
CA PHE A 419 -10.61 -22.41 11.08
C PHE A 419 -10.62 -23.31 12.33
N VAL A 420 -10.23 -22.79 13.50
CA VAL A 420 -10.13 -23.59 14.73
C VAL A 420 -11.21 -23.21 15.75
N HIS A 421 -11.65 -21.97 15.78
CA HIS A 421 -12.71 -21.43 16.65
C HIS A 421 -13.83 -20.83 15.82
#